data_b4ec0e66bbc35445dbe133b5ceb2f4be
#
_entry.id   b4ec0e66bbc35445dbe133b5ceb2f4be
#
_cell.length_a   1.000
_cell.length_b   1.000
_cell.length_c   1.000
_cell.angle_alpha   90.00
_cell.angle_beta   90.00
_cell.angle_gamma   90.00
#
_symmetry.space_group_name_H-M   'P 1'
#
loop_
_entity.id
_entity.type
_entity.pdbx_description
1 polymer ?
#
loop_
_entity_poly.entity_id
_entity_poly.type
_entity_poly.pdbx_seq_one_letter_code
_entity_poly.pdbx_strand_id
1 'polypeptide(L)'
;MIAKSFARIFYRNAINIGLPVIVCKELHDEVNAGDECELSLEDGIITVNGKTYTCTKLPAKMQAILNQGGLIASLNDEAEESESAAVTAGEAKHGMTIAEKIIARAAGLSQVKAGDIATVTLDRLMSNDGTTHLTIGMYEKLKNPHIADKDKLVWIVDHNIPSDSPKTAASQKKMRDFAKANDIKFYEGEGVCHQVMMENHVVPGELIFGADSHTCAYGALGAFGTGVGCTDYLYAMVTGTSWVMVPGTLRFNLKGKLSDGVYARDLICLLYTSPSPRDRTRS
;
A
#
# COMPACT_ATOMS: atom_id res chain seq x y z
N MET A 1 -17.87 -4.74 -8.53
CA MET A 1 -18.29 -5.43 -7.27
C MET A 1 -18.80 -4.39 -6.29
N ILE A 2 -19.94 -4.64 -5.62
CA ILE A 2 -20.57 -3.72 -4.67
C ILE A 2 -20.69 -4.43 -3.33
N ALA A 3 -20.35 -3.75 -2.21
CA ALA A 3 -20.49 -4.30 -0.86
C ALA A 3 -20.65 -3.20 0.19
N LYS A 4 -21.05 -3.58 1.42
CA LYS A 4 -21.11 -2.64 2.57
C LYS A 4 -19.73 -2.13 2.97
N SER A 5 -18.70 -2.97 2.83
CA SER A 5 -17.30 -2.62 3.07
C SER A 5 -16.38 -3.64 2.41
N PHE A 6 -15.12 -3.30 2.24
CA PHE A 6 -14.06 -4.20 1.74
C PHE A 6 -12.89 -4.21 2.71
N ALA A 7 -12.24 -5.36 2.83
CA ALA A 7 -10.93 -5.41 3.47
C ALA A 7 -9.94 -4.55 2.68
N ARG A 8 -9.07 -3.83 3.38
CA ARG A 8 -8.19 -2.81 2.79
C ARG A 8 -7.28 -3.38 1.69
N ILE A 9 -6.72 -4.58 1.92
CA ILE A 9 -5.86 -5.26 0.95
C ILE A 9 -6.68 -5.66 -0.29
N PHE A 10 -7.88 -6.22 -0.10
CA PHE A 10 -8.76 -6.59 -1.21
C PHE A 10 -9.14 -5.37 -2.06
N TYR A 11 -9.55 -4.27 -1.41
CA TYR A 11 -9.93 -3.02 -2.11
C TYR A 11 -8.80 -2.53 -3.00
N ARG A 12 -7.57 -2.46 -2.47
CA ARG A 12 -6.39 -2.01 -3.21
C ARG A 12 -6.05 -2.95 -4.37
N ASN A 13 -5.99 -4.26 -4.10
CA ASN A 13 -5.66 -5.24 -5.13
C ASN A 13 -6.71 -5.28 -6.26
N ALA A 14 -8.00 -5.13 -5.94
CA ALA A 14 -9.06 -5.07 -6.93
C ALA A 14 -8.87 -3.89 -7.88
N ILE A 15 -8.64 -2.69 -7.36
CA ILE A 15 -8.34 -1.50 -8.20
C ILE A 15 -7.10 -1.76 -9.07
N ASN A 16 -6.05 -2.33 -8.49
CA ASN A 16 -4.78 -2.59 -9.20
C ASN A 16 -4.92 -3.58 -10.38
N ILE A 17 -5.89 -4.49 -10.34
CA ILE A 17 -6.18 -5.40 -11.46
C ILE A 17 -7.32 -4.93 -12.37
N GLY A 18 -7.78 -3.69 -12.22
CA GLY A 18 -8.84 -3.13 -13.04
C GLY A 18 -10.26 -3.54 -12.64
N LEU A 19 -10.46 -4.12 -11.44
CA LEU A 19 -11.79 -4.50 -10.96
C LEU A 19 -12.40 -3.36 -10.13
N PRO A 20 -13.48 -2.70 -10.60
CA PRO A 20 -14.15 -1.66 -9.84
C PRO A 20 -14.82 -2.22 -8.58
N VAL A 21 -14.52 -1.64 -7.42
CA VAL A 21 -15.08 -1.96 -6.11
C VAL A 21 -15.73 -0.73 -5.50
N ILE A 22 -16.99 -0.86 -5.11
CA ILE A 22 -17.84 0.24 -4.69
C ILE A 22 -18.46 -0.07 -3.34
N VAL A 23 -18.28 0.86 -2.41
CA VAL A 23 -18.92 0.76 -1.10
C VAL A 23 -20.29 1.44 -1.16
N CYS A 24 -21.34 0.64 -0.98
CA CYS A 24 -22.71 1.12 -0.84
C CYS A 24 -23.39 0.34 0.27
N LYS A 25 -23.58 0.97 1.43
CA LYS A 25 -24.08 0.29 2.63
C LYS A 25 -25.57 -0.04 2.52
N GLU A 26 -26.33 0.81 1.90
CA GLU A 26 -27.78 0.75 1.82
C GLU A 26 -28.27 -0.27 0.78
N LEU A 27 -27.56 -0.44 -0.31
CA LEU A 27 -27.95 -1.26 -1.43
C LEU A 27 -27.99 -2.76 -1.09
N HIS A 28 -27.10 -3.25 -0.22
CA HIS A 28 -26.92 -4.68 0.05
C HIS A 28 -28.20 -5.40 0.52
N ASP A 29 -29.06 -4.70 1.28
CA ASP A 29 -30.25 -5.30 1.88
C ASP A 29 -31.52 -5.08 1.02
N GLU A 30 -31.40 -4.34 -0.09
CA GLU A 30 -32.53 -3.97 -0.95
C GLU A 30 -32.47 -4.59 -2.36
N VAL A 31 -31.41 -5.36 -2.70
CA VAL A 31 -31.23 -5.98 -4.02
C VAL A 31 -31.24 -7.50 -3.94
N ASN A 32 -31.72 -8.11 -5.01
CA ASN A 32 -31.77 -9.56 -5.18
C ASN A 32 -30.89 -10.00 -6.36
N ALA A 33 -30.54 -11.28 -6.36
CA ALA A 33 -29.81 -11.84 -7.51
C ALA A 33 -30.68 -11.76 -8.78
N GLY A 34 -30.12 -11.18 -9.83
CA GLY A 34 -30.81 -10.98 -11.12
C GLY A 34 -31.35 -9.56 -11.32
N ASP A 35 -31.32 -8.69 -10.30
CA ASP A 35 -31.68 -7.29 -10.48
C ASP A 35 -30.67 -6.58 -11.39
N GLU A 36 -31.17 -5.81 -12.35
CA GLU A 36 -30.33 -4.96 -13.21
C GLU A 36 -29.98 -3.65 -12.48
N CYS A 37 -28.75 -3.24 -12.59
CA CYS A 37 -28.27 -1.99 -12.00
C CYS A 37 -27.55 -1.12 -13.03
N GLU A 38 -27.79 0.17 -12.96
CA GLU A 38 -27.06 1.21 -13.67
C GLU A 38 -26.09 1.91 -12.71
N LEU A 39 -24.82 2.04 -13.09
CA LEU A 39 -23.75 2.52 -12.25
C LEU A 39 -23.01 3.68 -12.91
N SER A 40 -22.97 4.84 -12.23
CA SER A 40 -22.08 5.94 -12.54
C SER A 40 -20.92 5.98 -11.52
N LEU A 41 -19.73 5.59 -11.96
CA LEU A 41 -18.51 5.65 -11.12
C LEU A 41 -18.08 7.10 -10.84
N GLU A 42 -18.31 7.99 -11.80
CA GLU A 42 -17.94 9.41 -11.67
C GLU A 42 -18.82 10.14 -10.66
N ASP A 43 -20.12 9.89 -10.69
CA ASP A 43 -21.08 10.54 -9.81
C ASP A 43 -21.18 9.86 -8.46
N GLY A 44 -20.73 8.59 -8.35
CA GLY A 44 -20.90 7.76 -7.18
C GLY A 44 -22.37 7.39 -6.96
N ILE A 45 -23.07 7.04 -8.03
CA ILE A 45 -24.51 6.75 -8.02
C ILE A 45 -24.77 5.35 -8.58
N ILE A 46 -25.66 4.61 -7.91
CA ILE A 46 -26.18 3.33 -8.39
C ILE A 46 -27.71 3.43 -8.45
N THR A 47 -28.29 3.08 -9.57
CA THR A 47 -29.74 2.98 -9.73
C THR A 47 -30.15 1.52 -9.93
N VAL A 48 -31.05 1.02 -9.09
CA VAL A 48 -31.60 -0.34 -9.16
C VAL A 48 -33.10 -0.27 -8.95
N ASN A 49 -33.87 -0.94 -9.83
CA ASN A 49 -35.34 -0.97 -9.75
C ASN A 49 -36.00 0.42 -9.61
N GLY A 50 -35.41 1.44 -10.26
CA GLY A 50 -35.90 2.83 -10.23
C GLY A 50 -35.56 3.61 -8.94
N LYS A 51 -34.84 3.00 -7.99
CA LYS A 51 -34.31 3.69 -6.80
C LYS A 51 -32.85 4.05 -6.99
N THR A 52 -32.45 5.22 -6.53
CA THR A 52 -31.08 5.74 -6.62
C THR A 52 -30.41 5.73 -5.23
N TYR A 53 -29.20 5.20 -5.19
CA TYR A 53 -28.38 5.08 -3.98
C TYR A 53 -27.07 5.84 -4.17
N THR A 54 -26.64 6.56 -3.13
CA THR A 54 -25.33 7.21 -3.12
C THR A 54 -24.27 6.21 -2.65
N CYS A 55 -23.23 6.04 -3.44
CA CYS A 55 -22.09 5.18 -3.11
C CYS A 55 -20.81 6.00 -2.97
N THR A 56 -19.74 5.34 -2.53
CA THR A 56 -18.44 5.99 -2.44
C THR A 56 -17.94 6.34 -3.84
N LYS A 57 -17.76 7.63 -4.11
CA LYS A 57 -17.16 8.14 -5.33
C LYS A 57 -15.70 7.69 -5.42
N LEU A 58 -15.33 7.14 -6.56
CA LEU A 58 -13.92 6.78 -6.81
C LEU A 58 -13.12 8.04 -7.16
N PRO A 59 -11.97 8.27 -6.53
CA PRO A 59 -11.08 9.36 -6.90
C PRO A 59 -10.58 9.23 -8.35
N ALA A 60 -10.33 10.35 -9.01
CA ALA A 60 -9.93 10.39 -10.42
C ALA A 60 -8.72 9.49 -10.73
N LYS A 61 -7.73 9.41 -9.83
CA LYS A 61 -6.58 8.52 -9.98
C LYS A 61 -6.97 7.04 -10.04
N MET A 62 -7.91 6.62 -9.20
CA MET A 62 -8.41 5.23 -9.22
C MET A 62 -9.23 4.95 -10.47
N GLN A 63 -10.04 5.92 -10.93
CA GLN A 63 -10.78 5.81 -12.18
C GLN A 63 -9.83 5.68 -13.38
N ALA A 64 -8.75 6.45 -13.40
CA ALA A 64 -7.72 6.35 -14.43
C ALA A 64 -7.08 4.95 -14.47
N ILE A 65 -6.71 4.38 -13.31
CA ILE A 65 -6.17 3.02 -13.22
C ILE A 65 -7.19 1.98 -13.74
N LEU A 66 -8.46 2.11 -13.37
CA LEU A 66 -9.51 1.21 -13.83
C LEU A 66 -9.73 1.30 -15.34
N ASN A 67 -9.76 2.51 -15.91
CA ASN A 67 -9.97 2.75 -17.33
C ASN A 67 -8.81 2.20 -18.17
N GLN A 68 -7.59 2.15 -17.63
CA GLN A 68 -6.42 1.54 -18.27
C GLN A 68 -6.36 0.00 -18.10
N GLY A 69 -7.36 -0.62 -17.45
CA GLY A 69 -7.37 -2.06 -17.21
C GLY A 69 -6.50 -2.52 -16.04
N GLY A 70 -6.09 -1.60 -15.17
CA GLY A 70 -5.32 -1.87 -13.96
C GLY A 70 -3.92 -1.26 -13.95
N LEU A 71 -3.29 -1.35 -12.79
CA LEU A 71 -2.01 -0.69 -12.50
C LEU A 71 -0.85 -1.17 -13.39
N ILE A 72 -0.81 -2.48 -13.70
CA ILE A 72 0.24 -3.05 -14.56
C ILE A 72 -0.03 -2.73 -16.04
N ALA A 73 -1.29 -2.70 -16.45
CA ALA A 73 -1.65 -2.31 -17.80
C ALA A 73 -1.24 -0.85 -18.08
N SER A 74 -1.41 0.04 -17.10
CA SER A 74 -1.00 1.43 -17.20
C SER A 74 0.50 1.65 -17.41
N LEU A 75 1.35 0.69 -17.02
CA LEU A 75 2.79 0.74 -17.29
C LEU A 75 3.15 0.39 -18.74
N ASN A 76 2.26 -0.24 -19.47
CA ASN A 76 2.46 -0.65 -20.86
C ASN A 76 1.88 0.35 -21.87
N ASP A 77 0.99 1.23 -21.45
CA ASP A 77 0.49 2.30 -22.26
C ASP A 77 1.39 3.52 -22.07
N GLU A 78 1.74 4.21 -23.14
CA GLU A 78 2.39 5.53 -23.10
C GLU A 78 1.34 6.55 -22.60
N ALA A 79 0.87 6.37 -21.36
CA ALA A 79 0.00 7.33 -20.74
C ALA A 79 0.84 8.56 -20.39
N GLU A 80 0.53 9.68 -21.01
CA GLU A 80 0.92 11.00 -20.54
C GLU A 80 0.82 11.02 -19.02
N GLU A 81 1.88 11.50 -18.36
CA GLU A 81 1.86 11.75 -16.93
C GLU A 81 0.61 12.54 -16.60
N SER A 82 -0.42 11.86 -16.13
CA SER A 82 -1.61 12.55 -15.66
C SER A 82 -1.14 13.38 -14.48
N GLU A 83 -1.06 14.69 -14.68
CA GLU A 83 -0.83 15.67 -13.63
C GLU A 83 -1.57 15.19 -12.38
N SER A 84 -0.83 15.11 -11.28
CA SER A 84 -1.39 14.72 -10.00
C SER A 84 -2.67 15.55 -9.81
N ALA A 85 -3.81 14.89 -9.79
CA ALA A 85 -5.06 15.56 -9.47
C ALA A 85 -4.81 16.24 -8.12
N ALA A 86 -4.66 17.55 -8.16
CA ALA A 86 -4.37 18.34 -6.98
C ALA A 86 -5.50 18.06 -6.00
N VAL A 87 -5.17 17.39 -4.90
CA VAL A 87 -6.04 17.42 -3.73
C VAL A 87 -6.23 18.90 -3.45
N THR A 88 -7.45 19.40 -3.61
CA THR A 88 -7.76 20.76 -3.24
C THR A 88 -7.50 20.86 -1.73
N ALA A 89 -6.35 21.42 -1.40
CA ALA A 89 -5.93 21.64 -0.03
C ALA A 89 -6.92 22.65 0.59
N GLY A 90 -7.95 22.12 1.23
CA GLY A 90 -8.74 22.92 2.14
C GLY A 90 -7.83 23.38 3.27
N GLU A 91 -7.92 24.64 3.68
CA GLU A 91 -7.17 25.15 4.82
C GLU A 91 -7.42 24.25 6.04
N ALA A 92 -6.41 23.54 6.51
CA ALA A 92 -6.57 22.71 7.68
C ALA A 92 -6.53 23.57 8.92
N LYS A 93 -7.60 23.48 9.64
CA LYS A 93 -7.75 24.06 10.99
C LYS A 93 -7.18 23.15 12.10
N HIS A 94 -6.48 22.07 11.77
CA HIS A 94 -5.92 21.11 12.74
C HIS A 94 -4.45 20.83 12.47
N GLY A 95 -3.69 20.50 13.52
CA GLY A 95 -2.31 20.07 13.38
C GLY A 95 -2.22 18.68 12.71
N MET A 96 -1.32 18.50 11.76
CA MET A 96 -1.08 17.22 11.11
C MET A 96 -0.38 16.22 12.05
N THR A 97 -0.79 14.96 11.98
CA THR A 97 -0.06 13.83 12.58
C THR A 97 1.26 13.59 11.85
N ILE A 98 2.15 12.76 12.43
CA ILE A 98 3.42 12.42 11.78
C ILE A 98 3.20 11.73 10.43
N ALA A 99 2.22 10.83 10.33
CA ALA A 99 1.87 10.15 9.07
C ALA A 99 1.41 11.15 8.00
N GLU A 100 0.52 12.08 8.36
CA GLU A 100 0.04 13.13 7.46
C GLU A 100 1.19 14.04 6.98
N LYS A 101 2.12 14.40 7.87
CA LYS A 101 3.31 15.22 7.51
C LYS A 101 4.21 14.51 6.51
N ILE A 102 4.49 13.22 6.73
CA ILE A 102 5.34 12.42 5.83
C ILE A 102 4.66 12.26 4.46
N ILE A 103 3.37 11.94 4.43
CA ILE A 103 2.62 11.77 3.19
C ILE A 103 2.51 13.11 2.44
N ALA A 104 2.21 14.22 3.13
CA ALA A 104 2.14 15.54 2.53
C ALA A 104 3.48 15.91 1.86
N ARG A 105 4.60 15.72 2.57
CA ARG A 105 5.96 15.92 2.01
C ARG A 105 6.19 15.06 0.77
N ALA A 106 5.89 13.76 0.86
CA ALA A 106 6.11 12.82 -0.24
C ALA A 106 5.22 13.10 -1.47
N ALA A 107 4.08 13.76 -1.26
CA ALA A 107 3.16 14.17 -2.31
C ALA A 107 3.42 15.61 -2.84
N GLY A 108 4.37 16.35 -2.25
CA GLY A 108 4.58 17.76 -2.58
C GLY A 108 3.41 18.66 -2.19
N LEU A 109 2.60 18.26 -1.20
CA LEU A 109 1.42 18.99 -0.74
C LEU A 109 1.72 19.70 0.58
N SER A 110 1.12 20.86 0.78
CA SER A 110 1.22 21.61 2.05
C SER A 110 0.52 20.86 3.19
N GLN A 111 -0.49 20.06 2.87
CA GLN A 111 -1.33 19.40 3.85
C GLN A 111 -2.13 18.23 3.26
N VAL A 112 -2.41 17.22 4.08
CA VAL A 112 -3.33 16.12 3.82
C VAL A 112 -4.09 15.78 5.11
N LYS A 113 -5.22 15.09 4.99
CA LYS A 113 -6.02 14.59 6.12
C LYS A 113 -6.41 13.13 5.92
N ALA A 114 -6.77 12.46 6.99
CA ALA A 114 -7.22 11.08 6.95
C ALA A 114 -8.37 10.87 5.94
N GLY A 115 -8.23 9.90 5.05
CA GLY A 115 -9.16 9.58 3.98
C GLY A 115 -8.81 10.18 2.62
N ASP A 116 -7.95 11.19 2.57
CA ASP A 116 -7.45 11.73 1.30
C ASP A 116 -6.64 10.68 0.55
N ILE A 117 -6.62 10.77 -0.79
CA ILE A 117 -5.78 9.94 -1.63
C ILE A 117 -4.73 10.84 -2.29
N ALA A 118 -3.48 10.50 -2.08
CA ALA A 118 -2.35 11.26 -2.60
C ALA A 118 -1.44 10.37 -3.45
N THR A 119 -0.93 10.89 -4.56
CA THR A 119 0.20 10.31 -5.28
C THR A 119 1.48 10.75 -4.57
N VAL A 120 2.31 9.80 -4.20
CA VAL A 120 3.52 10.04 -3.41
C VAL A 120 4.76 9.55 -4.14
N THR A 121 5.86 10.25 -3.97
CA THR A 121 7.19 9.78 -4.34
C THR A 121 7.74 8.95 -3.17
N LEU A 122 8.29 7.78 -3.47
CA LEU A 122 8.82 6.88 -2.46
C LEU A 122 10.30 7.18 -2.19
N ASP A 123 10.66 7.12 -0.90
CA ASP A 123 12.04 7.28 -0.48
C ASP A 123 12.80 5.94 -0.57
N ARG A 124 12.11 4.82 -0.25
CA ARG A 124 12.67 3.46 -0.32
C ARG A 124 11.65 2.41 -0.68
N LEU A 125 12.16 1.33 -1.24
CA LEU A 125 11.41 0.12 -1.60
C LEU A 125 12.16 -1.10 -1.08
N MET A 126 11.53 -1.87 -0.17
CA MET A 126 12.09 -3.10 0.38
C MET A 126 11.35 -4.32 -0.17
N SER A 127 12.07 -5.36 -0.53
CA SER A 127 11.48 -6.66 -0.86
C SER A 127 12.33 -7.80 -0.35
N ASN A 128 11.70 -8.96 -0.11
CA ASN A 128 12.35 -10.17 0.38
C ASN A 128 12.15 -11.36 -0.57
N ASP A 129 12.80 -12.48 -0.30
CA ASP A 129 12.74 -13.68 -1.14
C ASP A 129 11.35 -14.32 -1.23
N GLY A 130 10.43 -14.00 -0.30
CA GLY A 130 9.05 -14.47 -0.35
C GLY A 130 8.23 -13.89 -1.53
N THR A 131 8.57 -12.68 -1.98
CA THR A 131 7.74 -11.91 -2.93
C THR A 131 8.48 -11.41 -4.17
N THR A 132 9.80 -11.18 -4.09
CA THR A 132 10.58 -10.55 -5.16
C THR A 132 10.55 -11.33 -6.48
N HIS A 133 10.58 -12.65 -6.42
CA HIS A 133 10.54 -13.50 -7.63
C HIS A 133 9.25 -13.31 -8.45
N LEU A 134 8.12 -13.00 -7.79
CA LEU A 134 6.86 -12.67 -8.46
C LEU A 134 6.94 -11.31 -9.14
N THR A 135 7.52 -10.33 -8.45
CA THR A 135 7.75 -8.98 -9.00
C THR A 135 8.63 -9.04 -10.24
N ILE A 136 9.75 -9.78 -10.19
CA ILE A 136 10.63 -9.97 -11.35
C ILE A 136 9.86 -10.62 -12.51
N GLY A 137 9.05 -11.66 -12.22
CA GLY A 137 8.26 -12.33 -13.26
C GLY A 137 7.21 -11.43 -13.94
N MET A 138 6.72 -10.41 -13.24
CA MET A 138 5.85 -9.38 -13.85
C MET A 138 6.66 -8.32 -14.59
N TYR A 139 7.79 -7.88 -14.03
CA TYR A 139 8.69 -6.90 -14.65
C TYR A 139 9.18 -7.37 -16.03
N GLU A 140 9.57 -8.62 -16.15
CA GLU A 140 10.02 -9.22 -17.43
C GLU A 140 8.94 -9.24 -18.52
N LYS A 141 7.68 -9.08 -18.18
CA LYS A 141 6.54 -9.03 -19.13
C LYS A 141 6.16 -7.61 -19.56
N LEU A 142 6.78 -6.59 -18.99
CA LEU A 142 6.54 -5.22 -19.41
C LEU A 142 7.09 -4.97 -20.83
N LYS A 143 6.44 -4.13 -21.60
CA LYS A 143 6.90 -3.73 -22.93
C LYS A 143 8.22 -2.94 -22.85
N ASN A 144 8.32 -2.03 -21.89
CA ASN A 144 9.48 -1.17 -21.68
C ASN A 144 9.96 -1.28 -20.21
N PRO A 145 10.60 -2.41 -19.80
CA PRO A 145 11.02 -2.60 -18.43
C PRO A 145 12.16 -1.63 -18.08
N HIS A 146 11.98 -0.86 -17.02
CA HIS A 146 13.01 0.03 -16.45
C HIS A 146 12.82 0.15 -14.93
N ILE A 147 13.84 0.62 -14.25
CA ILE A 147 13.83 0.91 -12.82
C ILE A 147 14.01 2.41 -12.65
N ALA A 148 13.05 3.08 -11.99
CA ALA A 148 13.07 4.53 -11.83
C ALA A 148 14.30 5.01 -11.04
N ASP A 149 14.63 4.34 -9.94
CA ASP A 149 15.77 4.65 -9.11
C ASP A 149 16.23 3.38 -8.35
N LYS A 150 17.33 2.78 -8.82
CA LYS A 150 17.89 1.56 -8.21
C LYS A 150 18.40 1.77 -6.79
N ASP A 151 18.85 2.98 -6.46
CA ASP A 151 19.44 3.31 -5.15
C ASP A 151 18.41 3.32 -4.02
N LYS A 152 17.14 3.39 -4.37
CA LYS A 152 16.00 3.27 -3.44
C LYS A 152 15.60 1.83 -3.16
N LEU A 153 16.06 0.87 -3.97
CA LEU A 153 15.71 -0.55 -3.83
C LEU A 153 16.66 -1.23 -2.84
N VAL A 154 16.07 -1.98 -1.90
CA VAL A 154 16.81 -2.83 -0.97
C VAL A 154 16.15 -4.21 -0.96
N TRP A 155 16.86 -5.22 -1.43
CA TRP A 155 16.39 -6.58 -1.50
C TRP A 155 17.14 -7.49 -0.53
N ILE A 156 16.41 -8.31 0.19
CA ILE A 156 16.95 -9.10 1.29
C ILE A 156 16.44 -10.54 1.20
N VAL A 157 17.34 -11.51 1.28
CA VAL A 157 17.01 -12.93 1.39
C VAL A 157 17.11 -13.34 2.85
N ASP A 158 15.95 -13.60 3.49
CA ASP A 158 15.87 -13.88 4.92
C ASP A 158 14.79 -14.88 5.33
N HIS A 159 13.75 -15.10 4.49
CA HIS A 159 12.62 -15.96 4.85
C HIS A 159 12.95 -17.46 4.71
N ASN A 160 13.72 -17.84 3.69
CA ASN A 160 14.06 -19.24 3.39
C ASN A 160 15.57 -19.41 3.31
N ILE A 161 16.27 -19.16 4.40
CA ILE A 161 17.71 -19.29 4.46
C ILE A 161 18.14 -20.25 5.60
N PRO A 162 18.88 -21.33 5.29
CA PRO A 162 19.21 -21.83 3.96
C PRO A 162 17.96 -22.25 3.18
N SER A 163 18.07 -22.32 1.83
CA SER A 163 16.95 -22.72 0.97
C SER A 163 16.42 -24.11 1.33
N ASP A 164 15.12 -24.23 1.49
CA ASP A 164 14.42 -25.46 1.88
C ASP A 164 14.18 -26.43 0.70
N SER A 165 14.30 -25.93 -0.53
CA SER A 165 14.00 -26.71 -1.72
C SER A 165 14.75 -26.19 -2.97
N PRO A 166 14.92 -27.01 -4.03
CA PRO A 166 15.45 -26.55 -5.30
C PRO A 166 14.66 -25.42 -5.94
N LYS A 167 13.34 -25.38 -5.72
CA LYS A 167 12.46 -24.30 -6.20
C LYS A 167 12.78 -22.97 -5.51
N THR A 168 12.93 -23.01 -4.19
CA THR A 168 13.32 -21.83 -3.40
C THR A 168 14.71 -21.33 -3.80
N ALA A 169 15.68 -22.24 -3.93
CA ALA A 169 17.02 -21.91 -4.38
C ALA A 169 17.04 -21.25 -5.78
N ALA A 170 16.21 -21.74 -6.71
CA ALA A 170 16.07 -21.16 -8.04
C ALA A 170 15.46 -19.75 -7.99
N SER A 171 14.45 -19.52 -7.12
CA SER A 171 13.86 -18.20 -6.91
C SER A 171 14.85 -17.19 -6.33
N GLN A 172 15.63 -17.62 -5.33
CA GLN A 172 16.69 -16.79 -4.75
C GLN A 172 17.82 -16.50 -5.74
N LYS A 173 18.21 -17.51 -6.56
CA LYS A 173 19.16 -17.30 -7.66
C LYS A 173 18.66 -16.25 -8.64
N LYS A 174 17.39 -16.32 -9.06
CA LYS A 174 16.79 -15.32 -9.95
C LYS A 174 16.84 -13.93 -9.35
N MET A 175 16.53 -13.80 -8.06
CA MET A 175 16.59 -12.54 -7.32
C MET A 175 18.02 -11.97 -7.28
N ARG A 176 19.02 -12.82 -6.98
CA ARG A 176 20.45 -12.45 -6.95
C ARG A 176 20.95 -11.99 -8.31
N ASP A 177 20.65 -12.78 -9.35
CA ASP A 177 21.08 -12.49 -10.72
C ASP A 177 20.46 -11.15 -11.20
N PHE A 178 19.18 -10.92 -10.92
CA PHE A 178 18.50 -9.68 -11.27
C PHE A 178 19.06 -8.49 -10.50
N ALA A 179 19.28 -8.62 -9.18
CA ALA A 179 19.84 -7.57 -8.36
C ALA A 179 21.23 -7.16 -8.85
N LYS A 180 22.07 -8.16 -9.17
CA LYS A 180 23.40 -7.92 -9.74
C LYS A 180 23.35 -7.22 -11.10
N ALA A 181 22.45 -7.65 -11.99
CA ALA A 181 22.31 -7.07 -13.33
C ALA A 181 21.84 -5.61 -13.31
N ASN A 182 21.07 -5.22 -12.29
CA ASN A 182 20.49 -3.89 -12.16
C ASN A 182 21.16 -3.03 -11.06
N ASP A 183 22.25 -3.51 -10.46
CA ASP A 183 22.99 -2.83 -9.39
C ASP A 183 22.10 -2.42 -8.19
N ILE A 184 21.22 -3.35 -7.78
CA ILE A 184 20.30 -3.17 -6.64
C ILE A 184 21.03 -3.59 -5.36
N LYS A 185 20.82 -2.85 -4.26
CA LYS A 185 21.33 -3.24 -2.93
C LYS A 185 20.74 -4.57 -2.51
N PHE A 186 21.62 -5.54 -2.28
CA PHE A 186 21.22 -6.92 -2.04
C PHE A 186 21.91 -7.50 -0.82
N TYR A 187 21.12 -8.09 0.09
CA TYR A 187 21.56 -8.74 1.31
C TYR A 187 21.13 -10.20 1.30
N GLU A 188 22.01 -11.10 1.70
CA GLU A 188 21.71 -12.53 1.77
C GLU A 188 22.36 -13.15 3.02
N GLY A 189 21.50 -13.57 3.98
CA GLY A 189 21.97 -14.19 5.21
C GLY A 189 22.54 -13.22 6.26
N GLU A 190 22.31 -11.94 6.10
CA GLU A 190 22.82 -10.90 7.02
C GLU A 190 21.84 -10.55 8.14
N GLY A 191 20.67 -11.18 8.17
CA GLY A 191 19.66 -10.99 9.20
C GLY A 191 18.24 -10.86 8.62
N VAL A 192 17.28 -10.65 9.52
CA VAL A 192 15.86 -10.44 9.15
C VAL A 192 15.72 -9.12 8.38
N CYS A 193 14.96 -9.14 7.29
CA CYS A 193 14.84 -8.00 6.37
C CYS A 193 14.47 -6.69 7.06
N HIS A 194 13.53 -6.72 8.01
CA HIS A 194 13.13 -5.52 8.73
C HIS A 194 14.21 -4.99 9.66
N GLN A 195 15.02 -5.88 10.24
CA GLN A 195 16.14 -5.50 11.09
C GLN A 195 17.27 -4.89 10.26
N VAL A 196 17.64 -5.53 9.15
CA VAL A 196 18.62 -5.00 8.19
C VAL A 196 18.20 -3.60 7.72
N MET A 197 16.92 -3.42 7.40
CA MET A 197 16.38 -2.12 7.00
C MET A 197 16.50 -1.09 8.11
N MET A 198 16.06 -1.40 9.32
CA MET A 198 16.06 -0.47 10.45
C MET A 198 17.48 -0.07 10.90
N GLU A 199 18.41 -0.98 10.79
CA GLU A 199 19.82 -0.73 11.21
C GLU A 199 20.63 0.04 10.16
N ASN A 200 20.29 -0.09 8.85
CA ASN A 200 21.17 0.40 7.78
C ASN A 200 20.50 1.39 6.82
N HIS A 201 19.17 1.42 6.74
CA HIS A 201 18.51 2.12 5.62
C HIS A 201 17.41 3.09 6.02
N VAL A 202 16.65 2.79 7.08
CA VAL A 202 15.49 3.61 7.46
C VAL A 202 15.93 4.91 8.10
N VAL A 203 15.43 6.02 7.58
CA VAL A 203 15.64 7.36 8.15
C VAL A 203 14.31 7.94 8.60
N PRO A 204 14.25 8.64 9.76
CA PRO A 204 13.03 9.32 10.22
C PRO A 204 12.48 10.27 9.15
N GLY A 205 11.16 10.22 8.96
CA GLY A 205 10.47 11.05 7.99
C GLY A 205 10.37 10.44 6.57
N GLU A 206 11.02 9.31 6.29
CA GLU A 206 10.90 8.62 5.00
C GLU A 206 9.53 7.95 4.81
N LEU A 207 9.09 7.86 3.54
CA LEU A 207 7.95 7.05 3.11
C LEU A 207 8.47 5.82 2.40
N ILE A 208 8.19 4.64 2.97
CA ILE A 208 8.79 3.36 2.56
C ILE A 208 7.71 2.35 2.22
N PHE A 209 7.77 1.76 1.03
CA PHE A 209 6.99 0.60 0.69
C PHE A 209 7.81 -0.68 0.86
N GLY A 210 7.18 -1.70 1.43
CA GLY A 210 7.76 -3.04 1.50
C GLY A 210 6.79 -4.08 0.94
N ALA A 211 7.31 -5.04 0.22
CA ALA A 211 6.54 -6.19 -0.24
C ALA A 211 6.33 -7.22 0.90
N ASP A 212 6.11 -6.70 2.12
CA ASP A 212 5.89 -7.48 3.34
C ASP A 212 4.98 -6.73 4.31
N SER A 213 4.13 -7.46 5.04
CA SER A 213 3.13 -6.90 5.95
C SER A 213 3.73 -6.22 7.20
N HIS A 214 4.94 -6.59 7.60
CA HIS A 214 5.62 -6.04 8.78
C HIS A 214 6.42 -4.75 8.49
N THR A 215 6.37 -4.24 7.25
CA THR A 215 7.00 -2.96 6.87
C THR A 215 6.57 -1.79 7.76
N CYS A 216 5.40 -1.87 8.38
CA CYS A 216 4.91 -0.88 9.34
C CYS A 216 5.81 -0.73 10.58
N ALA A 217 6.69 -1.70 10.87
CA ALA A 217 7.66 -1.64 11.97
C ALA A 217 8.61 -0.45 11.86
N TYR A 218 8.85 0.09 10.67
CA TYR A 218 9.71 1.27 10.46
C TYR A 218 9.16 2.54 11.10
N GLY A 219 7.86 2.52 11.47
CA GLY A 219 7.24 3.56 12.30
C GLY A 219 7.92 3.75 13.65
N ALA A 220 8.56 2.70 14.19
CA ALA A 220 9.34 2.78 15.43
C ALA A 220 10.54 3.75 15.32
N LEU A 221 11.05 3.96 14.11
CA LEU A 221 12.12 4.92 13.80
C LEU A 221 11.59 6.25 13.24
N GLY A 222 10.27 6.46 13.25
CA GLY A 222 9.68 7.71 12.75
C GLY A 222 9.52 7.79 11.23
N ALA A 223 9.61 6.67 10.52
CA ALA A 223 9.28 6.58 9.10
C ALA A 223 7.81 6.17 8.90
N PHE A 224 7.25 6.45 7.72
CA PHE A 224 5.97 5.89 7.29
C PHE A 224 6.22 4.64 6.44
N GLY A 225 6.23 3.48 7.08
CA GLY A 225 6.36 2.19 6.40
C GLY A 225 4.99 1.55 6.16
N THR A 226 4.77 1.01 4.96
CA THR A 226 3.54 0.26 4.66
C THR A 226 3.80 -0.93 3.77
N GLY A 227 3.13 -2.05 4.10
CA GLY A 227 3.15 -3.26 3.29
C GLY A 227 2.25 -3.13 2.07
N VAL A 228 2.76 -3.54 0.90
CA VAL A 228 2.06 -3.53 -0.39
C VAL A 228 2.19 -4.87 -1.11
N GLY A 229 1.29 -5.13 -2.06
CA GLY A 229 1.38 -6.30 -2.92
C GLY A 229 2.44 -6.16 -4.02
N CYS A 230 2.77 -7.29 -4.68
CA CYS A 230 3.78 -7.31 -5.73
C CYS A 230 3.45 -6.37 -6.91
N THR A 231 2.17 -6.14 -7.21
CA THR A 231 1.74 -5.23 -8.28
C THR A 231 2.04 -3.78 -7.94
N ASP A 232 1.73 -3.36 -6.71
CA ASP A 232 2.08 -2.01 -6.23
C ASP A 232 3.59 -1.82 -6.13
N TYR A 233 4.29 -2.86 -5.67
CA TYR A 233 5.73 -2.83 -5.57
C TYR A 233 6.38 -2.67 -6.95
N LEU A 234 5.92 -3.46 -7.94
CA LEU A 234 6.39 -3.33 -9.32
C LEU A 234 6.11 -1.93 -9.88
N TYR A 235 4.89 -1.42 -9.71
CA TYR A 235 4.55 -0.08 -10.18
C TYR A 235 5.48 0.97 -9.58
N ALA A 236 5.69 0.89 -8.27
CA ALA A 236 6.58 1.81 -7.55
C ALA A 236 8.05 1.67 -7.99
N MET A 237 8.51 0.45 -8.30
CA MET A 237 9.85 0.19 -8.82
C MET A 237 10.08 0.82 -10.19
N VAL A 238 9.06 0.79 -11.05
CA VAL A 238 9.13 1.35 -12.41
C VAL A 238 8.95 2.86 -12.43
N THR A 239 8.01 3.40 -11.64
CA THR A 239 7.64 4.83 -11.70
C THR A 239 8.29 5.70 -10.61
N GLY A 240 8.84 5.10 -9.56
CA GLY A 240 9.32 5.82 -8.37
C GLY A 240 8.18 6.38 -7.49
N THR A 241 6.93 6.20 -7.91
CA THR A 241 5.74 6.77 -7.27
C THR A 241 4.68 5.70 -6.96
N SER A 242 3.73 6.03 -6.12
CA SER A 242 2.51 5.25 -5.93
C SER A 242 1.41 6.11 -5.33
N TRP A 243 0.22 5.56 -5.19
CA TRP A 243 -0.86 6.22 -4.47
C TRP A 243 -1.00 5.66 -3.06
N VAL A 244 -1.36 6.53 -2.12
CA VAL A 244 -1.69 6.16 -0.74
C VAL A 244 -2.99 6.81 -0.32
N MET A 245 -3.78 6.08 0.46
CA MET A 245 -4.87 6.67 1.23
C MET A 245 -4.31 7.07 2.59
N VAL A 246 -4.42 8.33 2.95
CA VAL A 246 -3.96 8.86 4.23
C VAL A 246 -4.68 8.15 5.38
N PRO A 247 -3.97 7.44 6.27
CA PRO A 247 -4.61 6.68 7.33
C PRO A 247 -5.08 7.59 8.47
N GLY A 248 -6.16 7.18 9.15
CA GLY A 248 -6.50 7.74 10.44
C GLY A 248 -5.50 7.29 11.50
N THR A 249 -5.19 8.16 12.46
CA THR A 249 -4.26 7.88 13.55
C THR A 249 -5.00 7.57 14.85
N LEU A 250 -4.63 6.48 15.51
CA LEU A 250 -5.05 6.17 16.88
C LEU A 250 -3.89 6.49 17.83
N ARG A 251 -4.16 7.31 18.83
CA ARG A 251 -3.17 7.67 19.84
C ARG A 251 -3.42 6.91 21.14
N PHE A 252 -2.43 6.16 21.57
CA PHE A 252 -2.41 5.49 22.87
C PHE A 252 -1.46 6.23 23.82
N ASN A 253 -1.97 6.70 24.95
CA ASN A 253 -1.17 7.34 25.99
C ASN A 253 -0.88 6.30 27.08
N LEU A 254 0.35 5.81 27.13
CA LEU A 254 0.81 4.87 28.15
C LEU A 254 1.22 5.64 29.39
N LYS A 255 0.73 5.23 30.57
CA LYS A 255 1.04 5.84 31.87
C LYS A 255 1.49 4.79 32.86
N GLY A 256 2.43 5.14 33.73
CA GLY A 256 2.98 4.24 34.74
C GLY A 256 4.19 3.47 34.24
N LYS A 257 4.44 2.32 34.85
CA LYS A 257 5.54 1.39 34.53
C LYS A 257 4.96 0.02 34.25
N LEU A 258 5.63 -0.74 33.39
CA LEU A 258 5.32 -2.15 33.19
C LEU A 258 5.67 -2.91 34.46
N SER A 259 4.85 -3.90 34.80
CA SER A 259 5.13 -4.82 35.92
C SER A 259 6.31 -5.72 35.59
N ASP A 260 6.92 -6.30 36.60
CA ASP A 260 8.00 -7.27 36.42
C ASP A 260 7.54 -8.44 35.58
N GLY A 261 8.35 -8.84 34.60
CA GLY A 261 8.01 -9.90 33.64
C GLY A 261 7.11 -9.49 32.50
N VAL A 262 6.66 -8.23 32.41
CA VAL A 262 5.88 -7.68 31.30
C VAL A 262 6.76 -6.84 30.37
N TYR A 263 6.73 -7.14 29.08
CA TYR A 263 7.57 -6.51 28.07
C TYR A 263 6.75 -5.69 27.07
N ALA A 264 7.42 -4.89 26.25
CA ALA A 264 6.78 -4.10 25.20
C ALA A 264 5.95 -4.95 24.21
N ARG A 265 6.35 -6.20 24.01
CA ARG A 265 5.61 -7.17 23.17
C ARG A 265 4.23 -7.48 23.75
N ASP A 266 4.12 -7.68 25.05
CA ASP A 266 2.84 -7.94 25.72
C ASP A 266 1.91 -6.74 25.59
N LEU A 267 2.48 -5.53 25.71
CA LEU A 267 1.75 -4.29 25.50
C LEU A 267 1.19 -4.16 24.08
N ILE A 268 2.00 -4.46 23.07
CA ILE A 268 1.53 -4.44 21.66
C ILE A 268 0.43 -5.48 21.45
N CYS A 269 0.56 -6.69 22.00
CA CYS A 269 -0.49 -7.71 21.94
C CYS A 269 -1.79 -7.22 22.57
N LEU A 270 -1.71 -6.57 23.73
CA LEU A 270 -2.88 -5.99 24.40
C LEU A 270 -3.54 -4.89 23.54
N LEU A 271 -2.76 -3.98 22.97
CA LEU A 271 -3.26 -2.92 22.10
C LEU A 271 -3.92 -3.49 20.83
N TYR A 272 -3.32 -4.51 20.23
CA TYR A 272 -3.85 -5.16 19.03
C TYR A 272 -5.20 -5.86 19.28
N THR A 273 -5.37 -6.48 20.44
CA THR A 273 -6.60 -7.18 20.82
C THR A 273 -7.64 -6.29 21.50
N SER A 274 -7.26 -5.08 21.90
CA SER A 274 -8.18 -4.12 22.52
C SER A 274 -9.18 -3.57 21.52
N PRO A 275 -10.47 -3.40 21.89
CA PRO A 275 -11.47 -2.80 21.02
C PRO A 275 -11.03 -1.40 20.59
N SER A 276 -10.93 -1.18 19.29
CA SER A 276 -10.70 0.15 18.74
C SER A 276 -12.04 0.89 18.54
N PRO A 277 -12.04 2.23 18.46
CA PRO A 277 -13.24 2.97 18.09
C PRO A 277 -13.88 2.54 16.77
N ARG A 278 -13.10 1.88 15.87
CA ARG A 278 -13.58 1.33 14.60
C ARG A 278 -14.28 -0.02 14.77
N ASP A 279 -14.01 -0.76 15.85
CA ASP A 279 -14.63 -2.07 16.07
C ASP A 279 -16.05 -1.94 16.57
N ARG A 280 -16.42 -0.81 17.20
CA ARG A 280 -17.79 -0.51 17.64
C ARG A 280 -18.78 -0.34 16.49
N THR A 281 -18.32 -0.25 15.26
CA THR A 281 -19.19 -0.14 14.08
C THR A 281 -19.49 -1.49 13.43
N ARG A 282 -19.06 -2.60 14.05
CA ARG A 282 -19.28 -3.97 13.56
C ARG A 282 -20.37 -4.75 14.30
N SER A 283 -21.08 -4.11 15.22
CA SER A 283 -22.25 -4.70 15.91
C SER A 283 -23.56 -4.26 15.26
#